data_07ee462812d96d7f3bc146ed60686654
#
_entry.id   07ee462812d96d7f3bc146ed60686654
#
_cell.length_a   1.000
_cell.length_b   1.000
_cell.length_c   1.000
_cell.angle_alpha   90.00
_cell.angle_beta   90.00
_cell.angle_gamma   90.00
#
_symmetry.space_group_name_H-M   'P 1'
#
loop_
_entity.id
_entity.type
_entity.pdbx_description
1 polymer ?
#
loop_
_entity_poly.entity_id
_entity_poly.type
_entity_poly.pdbx_seq_one_letter_code
_entity_poly.pdbx_strand_id
1 'polypeptide(L)'
;MARPFRFGVNLMSAAPADEWRAKCRRAEELGYDVILAPDHLGMPAPFPALVAAAEATERPRLGTFVLNAGFWNPALLAREVATTDALTDGRLELGLGTGYVQAEHETAGLPWGSPGERVDHLRRTVEELERLLESEDHQPQPVQQRVPLLIGANGDRMLRLTAEHADIAAFTGARTRDGGSLEPLAAEELDERVALYRKLAAGRAEPAELNLLVQIVIVTDDPGAAIQPWLPRIPHLTEQQVLELPIVLVGTLDDIVERVRAQRDRFGFSYLTVLEPNMEVFAPVIARLREA
;
A
#
# COMPACT_ATOMS: atom_id res chain seq x y z
N MET A 1 -19.88 -13.52 1.43
CA MET A 1 -18.80 -14.24 0.73
C MET A 1 -17.49 -13.49 0.98
N ALA A 2 -16.35 -14.19 1.09
CA ALA A 2 -15.06 -13.53 1.17
C ALA A 2 -14.79 -12.76 -0.14
N ARG A 3 -14.17 -11.58 -0.06
CA ARG A 3 -13.74 -10.85 -1.25
C ARG A 3 -12.71 -11.66 -2.05
N PRO A 4 -12.73 -11.62 -3.40
CA PRO A 4 -11.67 -12.25 -4.20
C PRO A 4 -10.31 -11.63 -3.86
N PHE A 5 -9.23 -12.37 -4.09
CA PHE A 5 -7.89 -11.82 -3.92
C PHE A 5 -7.61 -10.76 -4.98
N ARG A 6 -6.93 -9.68 -4.55
CA ARG A 6 -6.31 -8.66 -5.39
C ARG A 6 -4.82 -8.58 -5.06
N PHE A 7 -4.01 -8.30 -6.07
CA PHE A 7 -2.56 -8.28 -5.93
C PHE A 7 -2.00 -6.97 -6.49
N GLY A 8 -1.25 -6.26 -5.66
CA GLY A 8 -0.55 -5.04 -6.03
C GLY A 8 0.96 -5.22 -6.02
N VAL A 9 1.65 -4.50 -6.88
CA VAL A 9 3.10 -4.35 -6.86
C VAL A 9 3.48 -2.89 -6.72
N ASN A 10 4.34 -2.58 -5.73
CA ASN A 10 4.85 -1.24 -5.48
C ASN A 10 6.18 -1.07 -6.22
N LEU A 11 6.17 -0.32 -7.34
CA LEU A 11 7.32 -0.09 -8.20
C LEU A 11 8.11 1.13 -7.69
N MET A 12 9.32 0.90 -7.22
CA MET A 12 10.12 1.88 -6.47
C MET A 12 11.33 2.41 -7.25
N SER A 13 11.78 1.69 -8.27
CA SER A 13 13.03 2.00 -8.98
C SER A 13 12.77 2.90 -10.17
N ALA A 14 13.39 4.10 -10.17
CA ALA A 14 13.40 4.96 -11.33
C ALA A 14 14.08 4.25 -12.51
N ALA A 15 13.53 4.43 -13.71
CA ALA A 15 14.02 3.81 -14.92
C ALA A 15 13.75 4.73 -16.14
N PRO A 16 14.51 4.58 -17.24
CA PRO A 16 14.17 5.19 -18.53
C PRO A 16 12.76 4.76 -19.01
N ALA A 17 12.15 5.58 -19.86
CA ALA A 17 10.77 5.42 -20.26
C ALA A 17 10.42 4.01 -20.79
N ASP A 18 11.30 3.42 -21.60
CA ASP A 18 11.04 2.10 -22.21
C ASP A 18 11.15 0.97 -21.17
N GLU A 19 12.10 1.09 -20.25
CA GLU A 19 12.25 0.13 -19.15
C GLU A 19 11.08 0.23 -18.15
N TRP A 20 10.63 1.46 -17.84
CA TRP A 20 9.46 1.67 -16.98
C TRP A 20 8.21 1.03 -17.59
N ARG A 21 7.94 1.31 -18.88
CA ARG A 21 6.80 0.71 -19.59
C ARG A 21 6.90 -0.82 -19.68
N ALA A 22 8.12 -1.35 -19.91
CA ALA A 22 8.34 -2.80 -19.94
C ALA A 22 8.06 -3.44 -18.58
N LYS A 23 8.48 -2.81 -17.48
CA LYS A 23 8.20 -3.24 -16.12
C LYS A 23 6.70 -3.24 -15.81
N CYS A 24 5.98 -2.20 -16.22
CA CYS A 24 4.52 -2.12 -16.03
C CYS A 24 3.78 -3.22 -16.83
N ARG A 25 4.13 -3.43 -18.09
CA ARG A 25 3.59 -4.56 -18.89
C ARG A 25 3.89 -5.90 -18.24
N ARG A 26 5.12 -6.06 -17.73
CA ARG A 26 5.51 -7.29 -17.04
C ARG A 26 4.66 -7.54 -15.80
N ALA A 27 4.39 -6.53 -14.98
CA ALA A 27 3.48 -6.65 -13.86
C ALA A 27 2.07 -7.10 -14.30
N GLU A 28 1.54 -6.54 -15.37
CA GLU A 28 0.26 -6.95 -15.95
C GLU A 28 0.25 -8.40 -16.45
N GLU A 29 1.30 -8.84 -17.16
CA GLU A 29 1.48 -10.21 -17.63
C GLU A 29 1.53 -11.21 -16.47
N LEU A 30 2.19 -10.85 -15.38
CA LEU A 30 2.31 -11.64 -14.15
C LEU A 30 1.00 -11.72 -13.35
N GLY A 31 -0.02 -10.95 -13.77
CA GLY A 31 -1.34 -11.01 -13.19
C GLY A 31 -1.56 -10.06 -12.00
N TYR A 32 -0.77 -9.02 -11.83
CA TYR A 32 -1.05 -8.00 -10.84
C TYR A 32 -2.28 -7.19 -11.23
N ASP A 33 -3.14 -6.92 -10.25
CA ASP A 33 -4.37 -6.13 -10.41
C ASP A 33 -4.12 -4.63 -10.23
N VAL A 34 -3.04 -4.28 -9.51
CA VAL A 34 -2.71 -2.89 -9.20
C VAL A 34 -1.21 -2.65 -9.34
N ILE A 35 -0.84 -1.60 -10.06
CA ILE A 35 0.52 -1.06 -10.12
C ILE A 35 0.57 0.18 -9.24
N LEU A 36 1.48 0.19 -8.27
CA LEU A 36 1.60 1.22 -7.26
C LEU A 36 2.93 1.96 -7.39
N ALA A 37 2.92 3.24 -7.05
CA ALA A 37 4.11 4.08 -6.95
C ALA A 37 4.19 4.75 -5.56
N PRO A 38 5.32 4.68 -4.84
CA PRO A 38 5.52 5.35 -3.57
C PRO A 38 5.89 6.83 -3.78
N ASP A 39 5.72 7.64 -2.73
CA ASP A 39 6.08 9.07 -2.73
C ASP A 39 7.28 9.30 -1.79
N HIS A 40 8.47 8.95 -2.29
CA HIS A 40 9.74 9.17 -1.63
C HIS A 40 10.71 9.94 -2.52
N LEU A 41 11.49 10.85 -1.94
CA LEU A 41 12.55 11.53 -2.67
C LEU A 41 13.61 10.49 -3.12
N GLY A 42 13.99 10.56 -4.40
CA GLY A 42 14.88 9.58 -5.02
C GLY A 42 14.17 8.41 -5.72
N MET A 43 12.86 8.29 -5.58
CA MET A 43 12.00 7.39 -6.34
C MET A 43 11.27 8.14 -7.46
N PRO A 44 10.59 7.43 -8.40
CA PRO A 44 9.78 8.10 -9.41
C PRO A 44 8.69 8.97 -8.79
N ALA A 45 8.47 10.18 -9.33
CA ALA A 45 7.32 10.99 -8.94
C ALA A 45 6.01 10.23 -9.27
N PRO A 46 5.09 10.05 -8.30
CA PRO A 46 3.98 9.11 -8.46
C PRO A 46 3.09 9.38 -9.66
N PHE A 47 2.52 10.58 -9.79
CA PHE A 47 1.55 10.85 -10.84
C PHE A 47 2.09 10.71 -12.28
N PRO A 48 3.26 11.25 -12.65
CA PRO A 48 3.85 11.00 -13.96
C PRO A 48 4.15 9.51 -14.22
N ALA A 49 4.62 8.79 -13.19
CA ALA A 49 4.90 7.36 -13.29
C ALA A 49 3.63 6.55 -13.54
N LEU A 50 2.52 6.88 -12.85
CA LEU A 50 1.22 6.22 -13.01
C LEU A 50 0.59 6.50 -14.39
N VAL A 51 0.69 7.74 -14.92
CA VAL A 51 0.23 8.05 -16.29
C VAL A 51 1.03 7.24 -17.30
N ALA A 52 2.36 7.15 -17.16
CA ALA A 52 3.19 6.33 -18.03
C ALA A 52 2.88 4.83 -17.92
N ALA A 53 2.47 4.34 -16.73
CA ALA A 53 2.01 2.98 -16.54
C ALA A 53 0.65 2.74 -17.20
N ALA A 54 -0.27 3.71 -17.17
CA ALA A 54 -1.56 3.66 -17.83
C ALA A 54 -1.41 3.45 -19.34
N GLU A 55 -0.53 4.24 -19.97
CA GLU A 55 -0.22 4.15 -21.39
C GLU A 55 0.42 2.81 -21.80
N ALA A 56 1.00 2.10 -20.85
CA ALA A 56 1.68 0.83 -21.10
C ALA A 56 0.82 -0.40 -20.82
N THR A 57 -0.31 -0.26 -20.14
CA THR A 57 -1.14 -1.36 -19.61
C THR A 57 -2.63 -1.10 -19.84
N GLU A 58 -3.43 -2.17 -19.84
CA GLU A 58 -4.87 -2.10 -20.09
C GLU A 58 -5.71 -2.40 -18.83
N ARG A 59 -5.33 -3.41 -18.05
CA ARG A 59 -6.16 -3.95 -16.97
C ARG A 59 -5.85 -3.44 -15.59
N PRO A 60 -4.56 -3.30 -15.16
CA PRO A 60 -4.26 -2.94 -13.78
C PRO A 60 -4.82 -1.58 -13.41
N ARG A 61 -5.35 -1.47 -12.22
CA ARG A 61 -5.54 -0.17 -11.58
C ARG A 61 -4.17 0.42 -11.22
N LEU A 62 -4.14 1.72 -11.03
CA LEU A 62 -2.91 2.48 -10.82
C LEU A 62 -3.05 3.27 -9.54
N GLY A 63 -2.09 3.19 -8.64
CA GLY A 63 -2.27 3.83 -7.36
C GLY A 63 -0.99 4.35 -6.74
N THR A 64 -1.16 5.19 -5.74
CA THR A 64 -0.04 5.63 -4.90
C THR A 64 0.05 4.77 -3.64
N PHE A 65 1.27 4.39 -3.22
CA PHE A 65 1.41 3.55 -2.03
C PHE A 65 2.61 3.98 -1.17
N VAL A 66 2.46 5.02 -0.41
CA VAL A 66 1.36 5.99 -0.33
C VAL A 66 1.94 7.38 -0.50
N LEU A 67 1.14 8.37 -0.92
CA LEU A 67 1.59 9.76 -0.91
C LEU A 67 1.86 10.22 0.52
N ASN A 68 2.93 10.98 0.69
CA ASN A 68 3.18 11.72 1.92
C ASN A 68 2.32 13.00 1.92
N ALA A 69 1.22 13.01 2.67
CA ALA A 69 0.32 14.16 2.72
C ALA A 69 1.05 15.48 3.05
N GLY A 70 2.17 15.42 3.81
CA GLY A 70 2.97 16.58 4.15
C GLY A 70 3.67 17.26 2.97
N PHE A 71 3.75 16.61 1.81
CA PHE A 71 4.31 17.18 0.57
C PHE A 71 3.26 17.94 -0.26
N TRP A 72 1.98 17.85 0.09
CA TRP A 72 0.90 18.28 -0.77
C TRP A 72 0.00 19.37 -0.14
N ASN A 73 -0.31 20.36 -0.94
CA ASN A 73 -1.45 21.23 -0.66
C ASN A 73 -2.73 20.51 -1.15
N PRO A 74 -3.81 20.44 -0.35
CA PRO A 74 -5.01 19.66 -0.73
C PRO A 74 -5.65 20.10 -2.06
N ALA A 75 -5.69 21.39 -2.37
CA ALA A 75 -6.27 21.87 -3.62
C ALA A 75 -5.41 21.53 -4.84
N LEU A 76 -4.09 21.60 -4.69
CA LEU A 76 -3.17 21.15 -5.75
C LEU A 76 -3.26 19.63 -5.94
N LEU A 77 -3.36 18.88 -4.85
CA LEU A 77 -3.52 17.45 -4.88
C LEU A 77 -4.84 17.02 -5.55
N ALA A 78 -5.96 17.70 -5.26
CA ALA A 78 -7.24 17.44 -5.92
C ALA A 78 -7.14 17.59 -7.45
N ARG A 79 -6.45 18.61 -7.94
CA ARG A 79 -6.18 18.80 -9.37
C ARG A 79 -5.35 17.65 -9.94
N GLU A 80 -4.27 17.25 -9.25
CA GLU A 80 -3.43 16.11 -9.70
C GLU A 80 -4.22 14.81 -9.74
N VAL A 81 -5.03 14.54 -8.71
CA VAL A 81 -5.89 13.35 -8.63
C VAL A 81 -6.89 13.32 -9.77
N ALA A 82 -7.66 14.39 -9.97
CA ALA A 82 -8.68 14.45 -11.02
C ALA A 82 -8.06 14.35 -12.42
N THR A 83 -6.91 15.02 -12.66
CA THR A 83 -6.20 14.95 -13.92
C THR A 83 -5.67 13.54 -14.18
N THR A 84 -5.05 12.92 -13.19
CA THR A 84 -4.49 11.56 -13.32
C THR A 84 -5.60 10.54 -13.50
N ASP A 85 -6.72 10.68 -12.79
CA ASP A 85 -7.87 9.80 -12.97
C ASP A 85 -8.41 9.87 -14.41
N ALA A 86 -8.54 11.07 -14.96
CA ALA A 86 -8.96 11.25 -16.36
C ALA A 86 -7.94 10.66 -17.36
N LEU A 87 -6.64 10.86 -17.16
CA LEU A 87 -5.59 10.35 -18.04
C LEU A 87 -5.35 8.84 -17.91
N THR A 88 -5.89 8.21 -16.88
CA THR A 88 -5.81 6.77 -16.65
C THR A 88 -7.14 6.05 -16.86
N ASP A 89 -8.10 6.70 -17.53
CA ASP A 89 -9.43 6.16 -17.82
C ASP A 89 -10.17 5.62 -16.59
N GLY A 90 -10.08 6.35 -15.45
CA GLY A 90 -10.74 5.97 -14.20
C GLY A 90 -10.11 4.78 -13.50
N ARG A 91 -8.84 4.47 -13.75
CA ARG A 91 -8.11 3.38 -13.09
C ARG A 91 -7.35 3.81 -11.82
N LEU A 92 -7.42 5.09 -11.43
CA LEU A 92 -6.68 5.60 -10.27
C LEU A 92 -7.24 5.08 -8.94
N GLU A 93 -6.35 4.73 -8.00
CA GLU A 93 -6.58 4.54 -6.57
C GLU A 93 -5.63 5.47 -5.80
N LEU A 94 -6.17 6.35 -4.97
CA LEU A 94 -5.36 7.32 -4.22
C LEU A 94 -4.96 6.76 -2.86
N GLY A 95 -3.67 6.52 -2.67
CA GLY A 95 -3.12 6.12 -1.37
C GLY A 95 -2.49 7.30 -0.63
N LEU A 96 -2.88 7.52 0.62
CA LEU A 96 -2.40 8.60 1.48
C LEU A 96 -1.84 8.09 2.80
N GLY A 97 -0.79 8.75 3.28
CA GLY A 97 -0.17 8.52 4.58
C GLY A 97 0.40 9.80 5.19
N THR A 98 0.88 9.71 6.42
CA THR A 98 1.42 10.84 7.18
C THR A 98 2.89 11.17 6.87
N GLY A 99 3.57 10.35 6.06
CA GLY A 99 5.02 10.36 5.95
C GLY A 99 5.71 9.83 7.23
N TYR A 100 6.91 9.27 7.08
CA TYR A 100 7.68 8.73 8.19
C TYR A 100 9.20 9.03 8.09
N VAL A 101 9.63 9.66 7.00
CA VAL A 101 11.05 10.02 6.75
C VAL A 101 11.25 11.51 6.93
N GLN A 102 11.77 11.93 8.09
CA GLN A 102 12.00 13.34 8.40
C GLN A 102 12.99 14.01 7.43
N ALA A 103 14.07 13.32 7.05
CA ALA A 103 15.08 13.85 6.15
C ALA A 103 14.55 14.28 4.78
N GLU A 104 13.47 13.68 4.29
CA GLU A 104 12.81 14.09 3.05
C GLU A 104 12.10 15.44 3.20
N HIS A 105 11.45 15.68 4.34
CA HIS A 105 10.87 16.99 4.66
C HIS A 105 11.94 18.08 4.77
N GLU A 106 13.06 17.78 5.43
CA GLU A 106 14.21 18.70 5.53
C GLU A 106 14.78 19.05 4.15
N THR A 107 14.95 18.03 3.30
CA THR A 107 15.43 18.22 1.92
C THR A 107 14.46 19.05 1.08
N ALA A 108 13.15 18.85 1.26
CA ALA A 108 12.11 19.60 0.55
C ALA A 108 11.86 21.00 1.14
N GLY A 109 12.46 21.35 2.27
CA GLY A 109 12.21 22.62 2.97
C GLY A 109 10.80 22.71 3.58
N LEU A 110 10.19 21.56 3.91
CA LEU A 110 8.83 21.45 4.44
C LEU A 110 8.85 21.18 5.94
N PRO A 111 7.84 21.65 6.69
CA PRO A 111 7.74 21.36 8.12
C PRO A 111 7.52 19.87 8.36
N TRP A 112 8.19 19.31 9.39
CA TRP A 112 8.00 17.91 9.77
C TRP A 112 6.80 17.74 10.71
N GLY A 113 6.73 18.51 11.76
CA GLY A 113 5.70 18.41 12.79
C GLY A 113 5.81 17.14 13.67
N SER A 114 5.07 17.13 14.76
CA SER A 114 4.90 15.95 15.60
C SER A 114 4.06 14.86 14.92
N PRO A 115 4.12 13.60 15.36
CA PRO A 115 3.25 12.54 14.83
C PRO A 115 1.76 12.89 14.87
N GLY A 116 1.32 13.58 15.94
CA GLY A 116 -0.04 14.05 16.09
C GLY A 116 -0.44 15.09 15.02
N GLU A 117 0.40 16.10 14.83
CA GLU A 117 0.17 17.16 13.83
C GLU A 117 0.14 16.59 12.40
N ARG A 118 0.97 15.58 12.10
CA ARG A 118 0.95 14.91 10.79
C ARG A 118 -0.37 14.15 10.56
N VAL A 119 -0.91 13.48 11.58
CA VAL A 119 -2.24 12.84 11.49
C VAL A 119 -3.34 13.88 11.30
N ASP A 120 -3.27 15.01 12.02
CA ASP A 120 -4.25 16.11 11.87
C ASP A 120 -4.16 16.75 10.48
N HIS A 121 -2.95 16.88 9.93
CA HIS A 121 -2.75 17.34 8.56
C HIS A 121 -3.36 16.38 7.54
N LEU A 122 -3.08 15.08 7.67
CA LEU A 122 -3.67 14.06 6.80
C LEU A 122 -5.20 14.07 6.86
N ARG A 123 -5.80 14.19 8.06
CA ARG A 123 -7.26 14.30 8.22
C ARG A 123 -7.81 15.49 7.41
N ARG A 124 -7.24 16.68 7.61
CA ARG A 124 -7.65 17.87 6.85
C ARG A 124 -7.48 17.72 5.35
N THR A 125 -6.40 17.02 4.92
CA THR A 125 -6.16 16.74 3.51
C THR A 125 -7.23 15.83 2.94
N VAL A 126 -7.61 14.77 3.64
CA VAL A 126 -8.67 13.84 3.21
C VAL A 126 -10.02 14.55 3.13
N GLU A 127 -10.43 15.24 4.19
CA GLU A 127 -11.71 15.97 4.24
C GLU A 127 -11.82 17.05 3.13
N GLU A 128 -10.72 17.76 2.87
CA GLU A 128 -10.70 18.78 1.82
C GLU A 128 -10.66 18.16 0.41
N LEU A 129 -9.99 17.03 0.22
CA LEU A 129 -10.01 16.28 -1.04
C LEU A 129 -11.42 15.77 -1.36
N GLU A 130 -12.10 15.15 -0.39
CA GLU A 130 -13.48 14.69 -0.57
C GLU A 130 -14.38 15.88 -0.97
N ARG A 131 -14.31 16.98 -0.23
CA ARG A 131 -15.07 18.20 -0.53
C ARG A 131 -14.81 18.75 -1.93
N LEU A 132 -13.54 18.79 -2.35
CA LEU A 132 -13.15 19.35 -3.66
C LEU A 132 -13.56 18.43 -4.80
N LEU A 133 -13.26 17.12 -4.70
CA LEU A 133 -13.54 16.17 -5.77
C LEU A 133 -15.04 15.89 -5.96
N GLU A 134 -15.87 16.12 -4.93
CA GLU A 134 -17.34 16.03 -5.01
C GLU A 134 -17.99 17.34 -5.51
N SER A 135 -17.25 18.46 -5.53
CA SER A 135 -17.78 19.75 -5.94
C SER A 135 -17.90 19.86 -7.46
N GLU A 136 -19.07 20.23 -7.96
CA GLU A 136 -19.30 20.51 -9.39
C GLU A 136 -18.46 21.70 -9.90
N ASP A 137 -18.04 22.60 -9.01
CA ASP A 137 -17.20 23.76 -9.34
C ASP A 137 -15.71 23.39 -9.49
N HIS A 138 -15.29 22.21 -9.04
CA HIS A 138 -13.89 21.77 -9.18
C HIS A 138 -13.58 21.38 -10.63
N GLN A 139 -12.47 21.89 -11.16
CA GLN A 139 -12.00 21.57 -12.52
C GLN A 139 -10.50 21.23 -12.50
N PRO A 140 -10.06 20.15 -13.19
CA PRO A 140 -10.89 19.16 -13.89
C PRO A 140 -11.69 18.25 -12.95
N GLN A 141 -12.75 17.62 -13.48
CA GLN A 141 -13.49 16.58 -12.76
C GLN A 141 -12.79 15.22 -12.92
N PRO A 142 -12.79 14.34 -11.91
CA PRO A 142 -12.41 12.95 -12.10
C PRO A 142 -13.41 12.22 -12.99
N VAL A 143 -12.98 11.17 -13.68
CA VAL A 143 -13.85 10.30 -14.47
C VAL A 143 -14.64 9.35 -13.58
N GLN A 144 -14.02 8.86 -12.50
CA GLN A 144 -14.69 8.05 -11.50
C GLN A 144 -15.66 8.91 -10.69
N GLN A 145 -16.83 8.40 -10.38
CA GLN A 145 -17.76 9.05 -9.45
C GLN A 145 -17.11 9.29 -8.06
N ARG A 146 -16.25 8.36 -7.64
CA ARG A 146 -15.39 8.45 -6.46
C ARG A 146 -14.07 7.76 -6.76
N VAL A 147 -12.97 8.46 -6.61
CA VAL A 147 -11.63 7.86 -6.67
C VAL A 147 -11.42 7.07 -5.38
N PRO A 148 -11.17 5.75 -5.43
CA PRO A 148 -10.99 4.96 -4.22
C PRO A 148 -9.82 5.46 -3.39
N LEU A 149 -10.05 5.63 -2.08
CA LEU A 149 -9.08 6.14 -1.11
C LEU A 149 -8.48 5.00 -0.30
N LEU A 150 -7.16 4.83 -0.41
CA LEU A 150 -6.36 3.94 0.42
C LEU A 150 -5.69 4.77 1.53
N ILE A 151 -5.81 4.36 2.79
CA ILE A 151 -5.13 5.01 3.92
C ILE A 151 -4.28 3.99 4.67
N GLY A 152 -3.02 4.38 4.96
CA GLY A 152 -2.11 3.59 5.79
C GLY A 152 -2.59 3.51 7.24
N ALA A 153 -2.80 2.29 7.75
CA ALA A 153 -3.50 2.00 9.01
C ALA A 153 -2.56 1.38 10.06
N ASN A 154 -1.80 2.21 10.81
CA ASN A 154 -0.87 1.69 11.81
C ASN A 154 -1.26 2.07 13.25
N GLY A 155 -1.26 3.34 13.60
CA GLY A 155 -1.60 3.80 14.96
C GLY A 155 -3.10 4.00 15.18
N ASP A 156 -3.56 4.08 16.43
CA ASP A 156 -4.98 4.18 16.80
C ASP A 156 -5.71 5.37 16.14
N ARG A 157 -5.05 6.53 16.04
CA ARG A 157 -5.62 7.69 15.36
C ARG A 157 -5.73 7.47 13.86
N MET A 158 -4.75 6.78 13.26
CA MET A 158 -4.77 6.42 11.86
C MET A 158 -5.87 5.39 11.56
N LEU A 159 -6.03 4.36 12.41
CA LEU A 159 -7.12 3.39 12.28
C LEU A 159 -8.50 4.04 12.36
N ARG A 160 -8.67 5.08 13.20
CA ARG A 160 -9.92 5.85 13.26
C ARG A 160 -10.17 6.61 11.95
N LEU A 161 -9.18 7.35 11.46
CA LEU A 161 -9.28 8.06 10.19
C LEU A 161 -9.57 7.10 9.02
N THR A 162 -8.88 5.97 8.99
CA THR A 162 -9.08 4.91 7.98
C THR A 162 -10.51 4.34 8.06
N ALA A 163 -11.02 4.09 9.27
CA ALA A 163 -12.37 3.60 9.45
C ALA A 163 -13.44 4.61 9.03
N GLU A 164 -13.17 5.91 9.13
CA GLU A 164 -14.10 6.97 8.75
C GLU A 164 -14.14 7.19 7.23
N HIS A 165 -13.00 7.17 6.52
CA HIS A 165 -12.88 7.68 5.16
C HIS A 165 -12.43 6.65 4.11
N ALA A 166 -11.61 5.63 4.48
CA ALA A 166 -10.93 4.80 3.48
C ALA A 166 -11.85 3.77 2.82
N ASP A 167 -11.64 3.57 1.52
CA ASP A 167 -12.19 2.44 0.75
C ASP A 167 -11.26 1.22 0.85
N ILE A 168 -9.96 1.47 1.11
CA ILE A 168 -8.93 0.45 1.32
C ILE A 168 -8.13 0.79 2.59
N ALA A 169 -8.13 -0.12 3.55
CA ALA A 169 -7.35 -0.01 4.78
C ALA A 169 -6.02 -0.74 4.61
N ALA A 170 -4.91 0.00 4.46
CA ALA A 170 -3.61 -0.58 4.19
C ALA A 170 -2.79 -0.77 5.48
N PHE A 171 -2.51 -2.02 5.83
CA PHE A 171 -1.67 -2.39 6.95
C PHE A 171 -0.24 -2.66 6.46
N THR A 172 0.73 -1.95 7.03
CA THR A 172 2.15 -2.21 6.73
C THR A 172 2.68 -3.43 7.48
N GLY A 173 1.93 -3.95 8.46
CA GLY A 173 2.38 -5.01 9.35
C GLY A 173 3.58 -4.60 10.21
N ALA A 174 3.76 -3.30 10.42
CA ALA A 174 4.85 -2.75 11.23
C ALA A 174 4.37 -1.52 12.01
N ARG A 175 5.05 -1.20 13.11
CA ARG A 175 4.90 0.07 13.84
C ARG A 175 6.13 0.94 13.65
N THR A 176 5.92 2.24 13.62
CA THR A 176 7.03 3.21 13.61
C THR A 176 7.54 3.40 15.04
N ARG A 177 8.84 3.24 15.23
CA ARG A 177 9.54 3.57 16.48
C ARG A 177 10.13 4.98 16.42
N ASP A 178 10.63 5.44 17.56
CA ASP A 178 11.38 6.70 17.64
C ASP A 178 12.54 6.68 16.64
N GLY A 179 12.71 7.79 15.92
CA GLY A 179 13.69 7.91 14.85
C GLY A 179 13.24 7.39 13.47
N GLY A 180 11.96 6.97 13.32
CA GLY A 180 11.38 6.58 12.03
C GLY A 180 11.66 5.14 11.59
N SER A 181 12.34 4.32 12.41
CA SER A 181 12.53 2.91 12.10
C SER A 181 11.21 2.13 12.19
N LEU A 182 11.07 1.11 11.33
CA LEU A 182 9.90 0.24 11.30
C LEU A 182 10.21 -1.07 12.04
N GLU A 183 9.36 -1.43 12.97
CA GLU A 183 9.40 -2.70 13.69
C GLU A 183 8.21 -3.56 13.24
N PRO A 184 8.47 -4.81 12.76
CA PRO A 184 7.40 -5.70 12.35
C PRO A 184 6.49 -6.08 13.52
N LEU A 185 5.20 -6.23 13.25
CA LEU A 185 4.20 -6.71 14.20
C LEU A 185 4.12 -8.23 14.16
N ALA A 186 4.11 -8.87 15.32
CA ALA A 186 3.73 -10.27 15.44
C ALA A 186 2.26 -10.47 15.03
N ALA A 187 1.89 -11.72 14.74
CA ALA A 187 0.54 -12.03 14.26
C ALA A 187 -0.55 -11.62 15.26
N GLU A 188 -0.32 -11.78 16.56
CA GLU A 188 -1.22 -11.41 17.64
C GLU A 188 -1.39 -9.88 17.73
N GLU A 189 -0.30 -9.13 17.55
CA GLU A 189 -0.33 -7.66 17.53
C GLU A 189 -1.11 -7.16 16.29
N LEU A 190 -0.97 -7.83 15.15
CA LEU A 190 -1.73 -7.51 13.95
C LEU A 190 -3.23 -7.84 14.12
N ASP A 191 -3.57 -8.95 14.81
CA ASP A 191 -4.97 -9.26 15.20
C ASP A 191 -5.59 -8.10 15.99
N GLU A 192 -4.88 -7.56 16.97
CA GLU A 192 -5.35 -6.43 17.78
C GLU A 192 -5.60 -5.19 16.90
N ARG A 193 -4.73 -4.89 15.93
CA ARG A 193 -4.90 -3.74 15.02
C ARG A 193 -6.10 -3.93 14.11
N VAL A 194 -6.26 -5.12 13.54
CA VAL A 194 -7.41 -5.46 12.68
C VAL A 194 -8.72 -5.47 13.49
N ALA A 195 -8.70 -6.01 14.70
CA ALA A 195 -9.87 -6.01 15.58
C ALA A 195 -10.29 -4.58 15.96
N LEU A 196 -9.32 -3.70 16.29
CA LEU A 196 -9.61 -2.30 16.57
C LEU A 196 -10.20 -1.60 15.35
N TYR A 197 -9.61 -1.79 14.15
CA TYR A 197 -10.16 -1.26 12.91
C TYR A 197 -11.60 -1.71 12.69
N ARG A 198 -11.88 -3.01 12.79
CA ARG A 198 -13.24 -3.57 12.62
C ARG A 198 -14.24 -2.97 13.60
N LYS A 199 -13.83 -2.78 14.86
CA LYS A 199 -14.65 -2.13 15.88
C LYS A 199 -14.97 -0.67 15.50
N LEU A 200 -13.99 0.08 15.02
CA LEU A 200 -14.17 1.47 14.60
C LEU A 200 -15.04 1.59 13.34
N ALA A 201 -14.93 0.64 12.42
CA ALA A 201 -15.67 0.62 11.16
C ALA A 201 -17.04 -0.07 11.25
N ALA A 202 -17.46 -0.54 12.42
CA ALA A 202 -18.68 -1.36 12.58
C ALA A 202 -20.00 -0.67 12.14
N GLY A 203 -20.01 0.67 12.07
CA GLY A 203 -21.15 1.45 11.61
C GLY A 203 -21.20 1.70 10.09
N ARG A 204 -20.21 1.27 9.34
CA ARG A 204 -20.17 1.48 7.88
C ARG A 204 -21.07 0.49 7.16
N ALA A 205 -21.80 0.98 6.15
CA ALA A 205 -22.60 0.12 5.26
C ALA A 205 -21.70 -0.83 4.45
N GLU A 206 -20.55 -0.31 3.99
CA GLU A 206 -19.54 -1.07 3.26
C GLU A 206 -18.19 -0.97 3.98
N PRO A 207 -17.68 -2.08 4.55
CA PRO A 207 -16.36 -2.09 5.15
C PRO A 207 -15.27 -1.96 4.07
N ALA A 208 -14.20 -1.22 4.38
CA ALA A 208 -13.06 -1.10 3.48
C ALA A 208 -12.44 -2.47 3.17
N GLU A 209 -11.83 -2.58 2.00
CA GLU A 209 -10.98 -3.72 1.66
C GLU A 209 -9.70 -3.68 2.51
N LEU A 210 -9.29 -4.80 3.09
CA LEU A 210 -8.08 -4.86 3.88
C LEU A 210 -6.88 -5.22 3.01
N ASN A 211 -5.88 -4.35 3.02
CA ASN A 211 -4.61 -4.54 2.32
C ASN A 211 -3.50 -4.85 3.32
N LEU A 212 -2.60 -5.78 2.96
CA LEU A 212 -1.35 -6.05 3.67
C LEU A 212 -0.15 -5.82 2.75
N LEU A 213 0.83 -5.06 3.22
CA LEU A 213 2.14 -4.94 2.57
C LEU A 213 3.03 -6.12 2.96
N VAL A 214 3.30 -7.00 2.01
CA VAL A 214 4.26 -8.11 2.16
C VAL A 214 5.67 -7.60 1.85
N GLN A 215 6.58 -7.74 2.82
CA GLN A 215 7.95 -7.22 2.73
C GLN A 215 8.93 -8.21 2.08
N ILE A 216 8.76 -9.49 2.39
CA ILE A 216 9.69 -10.55 1.97
C ILE A 216 8.90 -11.69 1.35
N VAL A 217 9.30 -12.10 0.15
CA VAL A 217 8.82 -13.33 -0.51
C VAL A 217 10.02 -14.13 -0.98
N ILE A 218 10.18 -15.35 -0.48
CA ILE A 218 11.25 -16.27 -0.89
C ILE A 218 10.66 -17.66 -1.06
N VAL A 219 10.68 -18.18 -2.29
CA VAL A 219 10.31 -19.58 -2.57
C VAL A 219 11.53 -20.46 -2.36
N THR A 220 11.46 -21.39 -1.40
CA THR A 220 12.58 -22.24 -0.99
C THR A 220 12.10 -23.48 -0.23
N ASP A 221 12.89 -24.55 -0.28
CA ASP A 221 12.71 -25.75 0.56
C ASP A 221 13.43 -25.63 1.92
N ASP A 222 14.26 -24.58 2.12
CA ASP A 222 14.98 -24.31 3.37
C ASP A 222 14.69 -22.87 3.84
N PRO A 223 13.55 -22.65 4.52
CA PRO A 223 13.18 -21.32 5.03
C PRO A 223 14.18 -20.74 6.04
N GLY A 224 14.79 -21.61 6.86
CA GLY A 224 15.76 -21.19 7.87
C GLY A 224 17.00 -20.54 7.24
N ALA A 225 17.62 -21.24 6.27
CA ALA A 225 18.77 -20.68 5.56
C ALA A 225 18.41 -19.39 4.80
N ALA A 226 17.21 -19.33 4.21
CA ALA A 226 16.79 -18.22 3.38
C ALA A 226 16.65 -16.88 4.14
N ILE A 227 16.29 -16.91 5.43
CA ILE A 227 16.11 -15.68 6.24
C ILE A 227 17.36 -15.24 6.99
N GLN A 228 18.43 -16.03 7.01
CA GLN A 228 19.67 -15.69 7.74
C GLN A 228 20.20 -14.26 7.43
N PRO A 229 20.18 -13.78 6.17
CA PRO A 229 20.63 -12.41 5.85
C PRO A 229 19.78 -11.30 6.49
N TRP A 230 18.57 -11.60 6.95
CA TRP A 230 17.64 -10.63 7.54
C TRP A 230 17.75 -10.54 9.05
N LEU A 231 18.15 -11.62 9.74
CA LEU A 231 18.24 -11.68 11.20
C LEU A 231 19.08 -10.54 11.83
N PRO A 232 20.22 -10.13 11.26
CA PRO A 232 21.00 -9.01 11.79
C PRO A 232 20.26 -7.66 11.81
N ARG A 233 19.22 -7.51 10.99
CA ARG A 233 18.41 -6.28 10.92
C ARG A 233 17.31 -6.22 12.00
N ILE A 234 16.97 -7.36 12.57
CA ILE A 234 15.94 -7.53 13.59
C ILE A 234 16.44 -8.42 14.73
N PRO A 235 17.54 -8.05 15.41
CA PRO A 235 18.29 -8.92 16.34
C PRO A 235 17.51 -9.32 17.59
N HIS A 236 16.35 -8.74 17.81
CA HIS A 236 15.45 -9.03 18.93
C HIS A 236 14.45 -10.17 18.62
N LEU A 237 14.39 -10.66 17.38
CA LEU A 237 13.53 -11.77 16.98
C LEU A 237 14.37 -13.02 16.69
N THR A 238 13.83 -14.17 17.10
CA THR A 238 14.38 -15.47 16.70
C THR A 238 14.04 -15.78 15.24
N GLU A 239 14.77 -16.72 14.63
CA GLU A 239 14.48 -17.23 13.28
C GLU A 239 13.00 -17.63 13.11
N GLN A 240 12.47 -18.40 14.05
CA GLN A 240 11.09 -18.84 14.03
C GLN A 240 10.11 -17.67 14.09
N GLN A 241 10.36 -16.70 14.96
CA GLN A 241 9.50 -15.51 15.06
C GLN A 241 9.50 -14.70 13.76
N VAL A 242 10.66 -14.60 13.07
CA VAL A 242 10.73 -13.91 11.77
C VAL A 242 9.93 -14.66 10.72
N LEU A 243 10.04 -15.99 10.66
CA LEU A 243 9.25 -16.82 9.74
C LEU A 243 7.74 -16.74 10.01
N GLU A 244 7.33 -16.46 11.23
CA GLU A 244 5.92 -16.31 11.64
C GLU A 244 5.33 -14.92 11.38
N LEU A 245 6.16 -13.90 11.08
CA LEU A 245 5.68 -12.54 10.80
C LEU A 245 4.70 -12.52 9.60
N PRO A 246 3.55 -11.85 9.72
CA PRO A 246 2.57 -11.79 8.62
C PRO A 246 3.09 -11.20 7.31
N ILE A 247 4.09 -10.31 7.41
CA ILE A 247 4.72 -9.63 6.26
C ILE A 247 5.85 -10.44 5.59
N VAL A 248 6.09 -11.65 6.06
CA VAL A 248 7.15 -12.56 5.58
C VAL A 248 6.53 -13.82 5.03
N LEU A 249 6.73 -14.08 3.74
CA LEU A 249 6.27 -15.27 3.01
C LEU A 249 7.48 -16.05 2.54
N VAL A 250 7.89 -17.07 3.30
CA VAL A 250 9.07 -17.89 3.02
C VAL A 250 8.71 -19.36 3.18
N GLY A 251 9.03 -20.18 2.18
CA GLY A 251 8.73 -21.60 2.12
C GLY A 251 8.55 -22.09 0.70
N THR A 252 8.03 -23.29 0.51
CA THR A 252 7.65 -23.79 -0.80
C THR A 252 6.50 -22.95 -1.38
N LEU A 253 6.24 -23.07 -2.66
CA LEU A 253 5.09 -22.37 -3.29
C LEU A 253 3.77 -22.72 -2.59
N ASP A 254 3.57 -23.99 -2.25
CA ASP A 254 2.34 -24.44 -1.60
C ASP A 254 2.23 -23.90 -0.18
N ASP A 255 3.32 -23.87 0.60
CA ASP A 255 3.35 -23.26 1.94
C ASP A 255 2.95 -21.76 1.89
N ILE A 256 3.48 -21.03 0.91
CA ILE A 256 3.16 -19.59 0.74
C ILE A 256 1.69 -19.41 0.37
N VAL A 257 1.16 -20.22 -0.55
CA VAL A 257 -0.26 -20.16 -0.95
C VAL A 257 -1.18 -20.46 0.23
N GLU A 258 -0.89 -21.51 1.01
CA GLU A 258 -1.66 -21.85 2.21
C GLU A 258 -1.60 -20.74 3.26
N ARG A 259 -0.41 -20.15 3.46
CA ARG A 259 -0.23 -19.04 4.39
C ARG A 259 -1.03 -17.80 3.98
N VAL A 260 -1.05 -17.45 2.70
CA VAL A 260 -1.86 -16.34 2.18
C VAL A 260 -3.35 -16.60 2.41
N ARG A 261 -3.84 -17.82 2.20
CA ARG A 261 -5.23 -18.20 2.51
C ARG A 261 -5.52 -18.09 4.00
N ALA A 262 -4.64 -18.63 4.84
CA ALA A 262 -4.77 -18.54 6.30
C ALA A 262 -4.78 -17.08 6.81
N GLN A 263 -3.97 -16.20 6.22
CA GLN A 263 -3.97 -14.77 6.53
C GLN A 263 -5.29 -14.10 6.14
N ARG A 264 -5.90 -14.46 5.01
CA ARG A 264 -7.23 -13.97 4.65
C ARG A 264 -8.28 -14.43 5.65
N ASP A 265 -8.24 -15.70 6.05
CA ASP A 265 -9.22 -16.26 6.99
C ASP A 265 -9.08 -15.66 8.40
N ARG A 266 -7.84 -15.45 8.87
CA ARG A 266 -7.55 -14.87 10.19
C ARG A 266 -7.82 -13.36 10.23
N PHE A 267 -7.21 -12.62 9.31
CA PHE A 267 -7.19 -11.15 9.34
C PHE A 267 -8.19 -10.50 8.39
N GLY A 268 -8.60 -11.20 7.34
CA GLY A 268 -9.47 -10.65 6.29
C GLY A 268 -8.73 -9.95 5.15
N PHE A 269 -7.41 -10.09 5.04
CA PHE A 269 -6.65 -9.49 3.95
C PHE A 269 -6.99 -10.15 2.62
N SER A 270 -7.67 -9.41 1.76
CA SER A 270 -7.98 -9.81 0.38
C SER A 270 -7.08 -9.11 -0.65
N TYR A 271 -6.47 -7.99 -0.27
CA TYR A 271 -5.57 -7.24 -1.12
C TYR A 271 -4.14 -7.34 -0.57
N LEU A 272 -3.25 -7.97 -1.32
CA LEU A 272 -1.84 -8.12 -0.96
C LEU A 272 -0.99 -7.25 -1.87
N THR A 273 -0.15 -6.40 -1.28
CA THR A 273 0.84 -5.60 -2.00
C THR A 273 2.22 -6.17 -1.74
N VAL A 274 2.99 -6.42 -2.79
CA VAL A 274 4.41 -6.78 -2.68
C VAL A 274 5.29 -5.63 -3.15
N LEU A 275 6.53 -5.59 -2.66
CA LEU A 275 7.55 -4.66 -3.15
C LEU A 275 8.12 -5.14 -4.50
N GLU A 276 8.60 -4.21 -5.32
CA GLU A 276 9.17 -4.47 -6.66
C GLU A 276 10.15 -5.66 -6.72
N PRO A 277 11.10 -5.84 -5.78
CA PRO A 277 11.99 -7.00 -5.81
C PRO A 277 11.30 -8.35 -5.72
N ASN A 278 10.08 -8.39 -5.17
CA ASN A 278 9.28 -9.60 -5.03
C ASN A 278 8.35 -9.87 -6.23
N MET A 279 8.31 -8.99 -7.23
CA MET A 279 7.34 -9.04 -8.33
C MET A 279 7.35 -10.38 -9.07
N GLU A 280 8.51 -10.85 -9.47
CA GLU A 280 8.65 -12.10 -10.25
C GLU A 280 8.42 -13.35 -9.38
N VAL A 281 8.98 -13.37 -8.17
CA VAL A 281 8.89 -14.53 -7.30
C VAL A 281 7.49 -14.76 -6.74
N PHE A 282 6.66 -13.69 -6.63
CA PHE A 282 5.29 -13.79 -6.16
C PHE A 282 4.28 -14.17 -7.26
N ALA A 283 4.62 -14.05 -8.54
CA ALA A 283 3.71 -14.34 -9.65
C ALA A 283 3.14 -15.78 -9.66
N PRO A 284 3.92 -16.84 -9.37
CA PRO A 284 3.35 -18.18 -9.25
C PRO A 284 2.32 -18.33 -8.13
N VAL A 285 2.46 -17.56 -7.03
CA VAL A 285 1.48 -17.53 -5.93
C VAL A 285 0.17 -16.92 -6.43
N ILE A 286 0.23 -15.82 -7.20
CA ILE A 286 -0.95 -15.20 -7.83
C ILE A 286 -1.69 -16.23 -8.68
N ALA A 287 -0.98 -16.94 -9.58
CA ALA A 287 -1.57 -17.93 -10.45
C ALA A 287 -2.31 -19.03 -9.66
N ARG A 288 -1.66 -19.61 -8.64
CA ARG A 288 -2.25 -20.67 -7.80
C ARG A 288 -3.47 -20.21 -6.98
N LEU A 289 -3.48 -18.94 -6.52
CA LEU A 289 -4.61 -18.38 -5.77
C LEU A 289 -5.83 -18.07 -6.65
N ARG A 290 -5.63 -17.89 -7.97
CA ARG A 290 -6.71 -17.65 -8.94
C ARG A 290 -7.32 -18.92 -9.52
N GLU A 291 -6.58 -20.04 -9.52
CA GLU A 291 -7.06 -21.34 -9.98
C GLU A 291 -8.05 -22.01 -8.99
N ALA A 292 -8.16 -21.52 -7.78
CA ALA A 292 -8.96 -22.07 -6.68
C ALA A 292 -10.20 -21.23 -6.41
#